data_66f28cfaaa0e021d8be964831b21f2ef
#
_entry.id   66f28cfaaa0e021d8be964831b21f2ef
#
_cell.length_a   1.000
_cell.length_b   1.000
_cell.length_c   1.000
_cell.angle_alpha   90.00
_cell.angle_beta   90.00
_cell.angle_gamma   90.00
#
_symmetry.space_group_name_H-M   'P 1'
#
loop_
_entity.id
_entity.type
_entity.pdbx_description
1 polymer ?
#
loop_
_entity_poly.entity_id
_entity_poly.type
_entity_poly.pdbx_seq_one_letter_code
_entity_poly.pdbx_strand_id
1 'polypeptide(L)'
;MTRVPTISKDSGFVDAAPAAGQKNREYPGIPTTCDGSEAVVHVEVNVTQASGAYPITSSTNMGGGYNAAVSNGYRNLWGEPLVFVEPESEHSAATFCEGFAAAGGRVTNFTSGQGLVLMKEVLYTIAGKRLPVVMNIGARALTSHSLNVHAGHDDVMSVADVGWGKIGRAHV
;
A
#
# COMPACT_ATOMS: atom_id res chain seq x y z
N MET A 1 -9.17 26.07 -5.51
CA MET A 1 -9.68 24.68 -5.76
C MET A 1 -8.78 24.06 -6.81
N THR A 2 -7.76 23.33 -6.37
CA THR A 2 -6.80 22.64 -7.26
C THR A 2 -7.43 21.30 -7.64
N ARG A 3 -7.68 21.10 -8.93
CA ARG A 3 -8.19 19.81 -9.45
C ARG A 3 -7.19 18.71 -9.11
N VAL A 4 -7.67 17.64 -8.48
CA VAL A 4 -6.93 16.38 -8.38
C VAL A 4 -6.58 15.93 -9.80
N PRO A 5 -5.30 15.67 -10.13
CA PRO A 5 -4.94 15.21 -11.47
C PRO A 5 -5.63 13.87 -11.73
N THR A 6 -6.43 13.81 -12.76
CA THR A 6 -6.97 12.58 -13.30
C THR A 6 -5.81 11.76 -13.83
N ILE A 7 -5.73 10.48 -13.48
CA ILE A 7 -4.85 9.52 -14.13
C ILE A 7 -5.08 9.66 -15.64
N SER A 8 -3.99 9.78 -16.41
CA SER A 8 -4.01 10.07 -17.83
C SER A 8 -4.95 9.11 -18.57
N LYS A 9 -5.71 9.62 -19.54
CA LYS A 9 -6.61 8.83 -20.41
C LYS A 9 -5.88 7.74 -21.21
N ASP A 10 -4.57 7.74 -21.22
CA ASP A 10 -3.73 6.77 -21.93
C ASP A 10 -3.53 5.44 -21.16
N SER A 11 -4.07 5.33 -19.95
CA SER A 11 -3.99 4.12 -19.12
C SER A 11 -5.07 3.06 -19.42
N GLY A 12 -5.83 3.20 -20.49
CA GLY A 12 -6.83 2.19 -20.90
C GLY A 12 -8.08 2.13 -20.02
N PHE A 13 -8.32 3.12 -19.17
CA PHE A 13 -9.54 3.21 -18.37
C PHE A 13 -10.74 3.49 -19.27
N VAL A 14 -11.70 2.59 -19.27
CA VAL A 14 -12.98 2.74 -19.97
C VAL A 14 -13.96 3.41 -18.99
N ASP A 15 -14.49 4.57 -19.37
CA ASP A 15 -15.58 5.21 -18.63
C ASP A 15 -16.80 4.26 -18.59
N ALA A 16 -16.98 3.58 -17.47
CA ALA A 16 -18.17 2.73 -17.27
C ALA A 16 -19.38 3.62 -16.94
N ALA A 17 -20.53 3.31 -17.54
CA ALA A 17 -21.77 3.98 -17.20
C ALA A 17 -22.09 3.83 -15.70
N PRO A 18 -22.60 4.87 -15.02
CA PRO A 18 -22.88 4.79 -13.59
C PRO A 18 -23.87 3.67 -13.29
N ALA A 19 -23.52 2.79 -12.35
CA ALA A 19 -24.38 1.70 -11.91
C ALA A 19 -25.70 2.23 -11.31
N ALA A 20 -26.78 1.51 -11.56
CA ALA A 20 -28.10 1.85 -11.01
C ALA A 20 -28.01 1.94 -9.47
N GLY A 21 -28.33 3.10 -8.88
CA GLY A 21 -28.23 3.36 -7.43
C GLY A 21 -27.17 4.38 -7.01
N GLN A 22 -26.30 4.85 -7.91
CA GLN A 22 -25.31 5.88 -7.58
C GLN A 22 -25.89 7.32 -7.51
N LYS A 23 -27.10 7.54 -8.02
CA LYS A 23 -27.70 8.89 -8.16
C LYS A 23 -27.94 9.65 -6.85
N ASN A 24 -27.91 8.98 -5.69
CA ASN A 24 -28.23 9.61 -4.39
C ASN A 24 -27.08 9.56 -3.38
N ARG A 25 -25.83 9.34 -3.81
CA ARG A 25 -24.67 9.41 -2.91
C ARG A 25 -24.14 10.84 -2.87
N GLU A 26 -23.84 11.35 -1.68
CA GLU A 26 -23.20 12.65 -1.48
C GLU A 26 -21.87 12.77 -2.26
N TYR A 27 -21.12 11.66 -2.33
CA TYR A 27 -19.87 11.53 -3.09
C TYR A 27 -19.98 10.33 -4.02
N PRO A 28 -20.57 10.47 -5.21
CA PRO A 28 -20.85 9.33 -6.10
C PRO A 28 -19.58 8.64 -6.63
N GLY A 29 -18.45 9.35 -6.64
CA GLY A 29 -17.22 8.88 -7.26
C GLY A 29 -17.29 8.81 -8.80
N ILE A 30 -16.22 8.40 -9.42
CA ILE A 30 -16.12 8.11 -10.85
C ILE A 30 -15.90 6.60 -10.97
N PRO A 31 -16.84 5.83 -11.55
CA PRO A 31 -16.67 4.41 -11.78
C PRO A 31 -15.44 4.16 -12.67
N THR A 32 -14.58 3.26 -12.26
CA THR A 32 -13.39 2.87 -13.02
C THR A 32 -13.13 1.39 -12.86
N THR A 33 -12.34 0.83 -13.76
CA THR A 33 -11.80 -0.54 -13.65
C THR A 33 -10.31 -0.43 -13.35
N CYS A 34 -9.87 -1.10 -12.31
CA CYS A 34 -8.46 -1.15 -11.92
C CYS A 34 -8.17 -2.50 -11.26
N ASP A 35 -6.91 -2.90 -11.20
CA ASP A 35 -6.50 -4.01 -10.36
C ASP A 35 -6.35 -3.59 -8.88
N GLY A 36 -6.15 -4.57 -7.99
CA GLY A 36 -6.03 -4.30 -6.57
C GLY A 36 -4.82 -3.43 -6.22
N SER A 37 -3.70 -3.57 -6.94
CA SER A 37 -2.51 -2.77 -6.72
C SER A 37 -2.72 -1.31 -7.11
N GLU A 38 -3.38 -1.07 -8.25
CA GLU A 38 -3.74 0.27 -8.70
C GLU A 38 -4.70 0.96 -7.72
N ALA A 39 -5.69 0.22 -7.20
CA ALA A 39 -6.63 0.75 -6.21
C ALA A 39 -5.91 1.15 -4.91
N VAL A 40 -4.98 0.33 -4.42
CA VAL A 40 -4.15 0.62 -3.24
C VAL A 40 -3.29 1.85 -3.48
N VAL A 41 -2.55 1.90 -4.59
CA VAL A 41 -1.71 3.05 -4.94
C VAL A 41 -2.52 4.33 -5.01
N HIS A 42 -3.69 4.29 -5.66
CA HIS A 42 -4.58 5.46 -5.74
C HIS A 42 -4.95 6.01 -4.36
N VAL A 43 -5.24 5.16 -3.38
CA VAL A 43 -5.54 5.60 -2.02
C VAL A 43 -4.28 6.12 -1.32
N GLU A 44 -3.21 5.33 -1.32
CA GLU A 44 -2.01 5.62 -0.53
C GLU A 44 -1.30 6.90 -0.95
N VAL A 45 -1.20 7.20 -2.26
CA VAL A 45 -0.60 8.46 -2.74
C VAL A 45 -1.40 9.70 -2.32
N ASN A 46 -2.67 9.54 -2.01
CA ASN A 46 -3.52 10.64 -1.57
C ASN A 46 -3.48 10.87 -0.06
N VAL A 47 -3.32 9.81 0.75
CA VAL A 47 -3.49 9.89 2.21
C VAL A 47 -2.20 9.74 3.01
N THR A 48 -1.06 9.48 2.36
CA THR A 48 0.24 9.35 3.02
C THR A 48 1.21 10.45 2.61
N GLN A 49 2.32 10.57 3.33
CA GLN A 49 3.43 11.47 3.03
C GLN A 49 4.65 10.69 2.52
N ALA A 50 4.75 9.41 2.91
CA ALA A 50 5.88 8.58 2.53
C ALA A 50 5.50 7.11 2.36
N SER A 51 6.34 6.38 1.64
CA SER A 51 6.38 4.92 1.63
C SER A 51 7.81 4.42 1.76
N GLY A 52 8.00 3.42 2.61
CA GLY A 52 9.21 2.60 2.62
C GLY A 52 8.84 1.20 2.14
N ALA A 53 9.44 0.75 1.04
CA ALA A 53 9.15 -0.58 0.49
C ALA A 53 10.39 -1.19 -0.15
N TYR A 54 10.49 -2.51 -0.08
CA TYR A 54 11.50 -3.29 -0.81
C TYR A 54 10.78 -4.18 -1.84
N PRO A 55 11.27 -4.26 -3.09
CA PRO A 55 10.58 -4.98 -4.15
C PRO A 55 10.48 -6.48 -3.85
N ILE A 56 9.27 -6.98 -3.73
CA ILE A 56 8.98 -8.39 -3.59
C ILE A 56 7.66 -8.74 -4.30
N THR A 57 7.64 -9.84 -5.05
CA THR A 57 6.42 -10.37 -5.67
C THR A 57 5.44 -10.81 -4.56
N SER A 58 4.25 -10.37 -4.50
CA SER A 58 3.26 -9.77 -5.40
C SER A 58 3.03 -8.26 -5.13
N SER A 59 3.85 -7.60 -4.31
CA SER A 59 3.66 -6.19 -3.95
C SER A 59 4.42 -5.20 -4.83
N THR A 60 5.24 -5.68 -5.76
CA THR A 60 6.09 -4.85 -6.62
C THR A 60 5.31 -3.78 -7.38
N ASN A 61 4.12 -4.11 -7.89
CA ASN A 61 3.29 -3.16 -8.62
C ASN A 61 2.81 -2.00 -7.72
N MET A 62 2.51 -2.27 -6.44
CA MET A 62 2.13 -1.23 -5.49
C MET A 62 3.29 -0.28 -5.21
N GLY A 63 4.47 -0.81 -4.86
CA GLY A 63 5.67 0.00 -4.62
C GLY A 63 6.10 0.78 -5.86
N GLY A 64 6.10 0.14 -7.04
CA GLY A 64 6.43 0.77 -8.32
C GLY A 64 5.46 1.90 -8.68
N GLY A 65 4.16 1.69 -8.50
CA GLY A 65 3.13 2.71 -8.74
C GLY A 65 3.28 3.93 -7.82
N TYR A 66 3.57 3.70 -6.53
CA TYR A 66 3.83 4.79 -5.60
C TYR A 66 5.10 5.56 -5.97
N ASN A 67 6.20 4.87 -6.30
CA ASN A 67 7.45 5.49 -6.74
C ASN A 67 7.27 6.29 -8.04
N ALA A 68 6.47 5.79 -8.98
CA ALA A 68 6.13 6.52 -10.19
C ALA A 68 5.36 7.82 -9.87
N ALA A 69 4.44 7.81 -8.91
CA ALA A 69 3.76 9.02 -8.46
C ALA A 69 4.73 10.05 -7.86
N VAL A 70 5.69 9.59 -7.03
CA VAL A 70 6.76 10.46 -6.50
C VAL A 70 7.57 11.08 -7.63
N SER A 71 8.03 10.27 -8.58
CA SER A 71 8.84 10.71 -9.73
C SER A 71 8.12 11.71 -10.64
N ASN A 72 6.79 11.60 -10.72
CA ASN A 72 5.93 12.51 -11.46
C ASN A 72 5.52 13.76 -10.67
N GLY A 73 6.06 13.95 -9.45
CA GLY A 73 5.78 15.12 -8.62
C GLY A 73 4.36 15.17 -8.05
N TYR A 74 3.74 14.00 -7.87
CA TYR A 74 2.41 13.89 -7.27
C TYR A 74 2.41 14.45 -5.85
N ARG A 75 1.29 15.04 -5.44
CA ARG A 75 1.11 15.57 -4.09
C ARG A 75 -0.13 14.94 -3.46
N ASN A 76 -0.05 14.70 -2.16
CA ASN A 76 -1.18 14.16 -1.40
C ASN A 76 -2.34 15.19 -1.27
N LEU A 77 -3.41 14.80 -0.60
CA LEU A 77 -4.61 15.64 -0.41
C LEU A 77 -4.33 16.97 0.32
N TRP A 78 -3.23 17.06 1.07
CA TRP A 78 -2.81 18.28 1.77
C TRP A 78 -1.80 19.12 0.96
N GLY A 79 -1.51 18.71 -0.27
CA GLY A 79 -0.57 19.42 -1.15
C GLY A 79 0.90 19.16 -0.82
N GLU A 80 1.21 18.17 0.02
CA GLU A 80 2.56 17.80 0.40
C GLU A 80 3.21 16.89 -0.65
N PRO A 81 4.52 17.03 -0.90
CA PRO A 81 5.24 16.11 -1.78
C PRO A 81 5.33 14.72 -1.13
N LEU A 82 5.32 13.70 -1.97
CA LEU A 82 5.50 12.33 -1.54
C LEU A 82 6.98 11.95 -1.47
N VAL A 83 7.32 11.04 -0.56
CA VAL A 83 8.64 10.45 -0.43
C VAL A 83 8.56 8.94 -0.62
N PHE A 84 9.49 8.36 -1.39
CA PHE A 84 9.63 6.91 -1.52
C PHE A 84 11.07 6.53 -1.17
N VAL A 85 11.21 5.54 -0.29
CA VAL A 85 12.51 5.00 0.11
C VAL A 85 12.52 3.49 -0.15
N GLU A 86 13.49 3.06 -0.95
CA GLU A 86 13.78 1.66 -1.18
C GLU A 86 15.13 1.33 -0.51
N PRO A 87 15.10 0.81 0.72
CA PRO A 87 16.31 0.42 1.44
C PRO A 87 16.81 -0.97 0.99
N GLU A 88 17.81 -1.52 1.65
CA GLU A 88 18.44 -2.79 1.28
C GLU A 88 17.64 -4.04 1.64
N SER A 89 16.55 -3.91 2.43
CA SER A 89 15.71 -5.05 2.82
C SER A 89 14.31 -4.63 3.28
N GLU A 90 13.42 -5.60 3.38
CA GLU A 90 12.06 -5.38 3.91
C GLU A 90 12.11 -4.98 5.39
N HIS A 91 13.04 -5.52 6.18
CA HIS A 91 13.24 -5.13 7.58
C HIS A 91 13.58 -3.63 7.69
N SER A 92 14.52 -3.16 6.89
CA SER A 92 14.89 -1.74 6.84
C SER A 92 13.74 -0.86 6.33
N ALA A 93 12.93 -1.36 5.39
CA ALA A 93 11.74 -0.65 4.93
C ALA A 93 10.71 -0.47 6.06
N ALA A 94 10.48 -1.50 6.87
CA ALA A 94 9.62 -1.41 8.05
C ALA A 94 10.19 -0.44 9.09
N THR A 95 11.51 -0.48 9.34
CA THR A 95 12.19 0.42 10.28
C THR A 95 12.11 1.88 9.83
N PHE A 96 12.25 2.14 8.52
CA PHE A 96 12.00 3.47 7.95
C PHE A 96 10.58 3.94 8.26
N CYS A 97 9.57 3.08 8.01
CA CYS A 97 8.18 3.41 8.30
C CYS A 97 7.95 3.67 9.79
N GLU A 98 8.56 2.89 10.67
CA GLU A 98 8.51 3.10 12.12
C GLU A 98 9.05 4.47 12.50
N GLY A 99 10.25 4.83 12.04
CA GLY A 99 10.88 6.12 12.32
C GLY A 99 10.08 7.29 11.78
N PHE A 100 9.57 7.17 10.56
CA PHE A 100 8.74 8.21 9.93
C PHE A 100 7.43 8.44 10.69
N ALA A 101 6.75 7.36 11.09
CA ALA A 101 5.53 7.44 11.89
C ALA A 101 5.80 7.96 13.30
N ALA A 102 6.91 7.58 13.93
CA ALA A 102 7.32 8.11 15.24
C ALA A 102 7.59 9.62 15.21
N ALA A 103 8.04 10.15 14.07
CA ALA A 103 8.18 11.58 13.85
C ALA A 103 6.85 12.30 13.54
N GLY A 104 5.72 11.59 13.57
CA GLY A 104 4.39 12.15 13.36
C GLY A 104 3.90 12.12 11.91
N GLY A 105 4.63 11.50 10.99
CA GLY A 105 4.25 11.39 9.59
C GLY A 105 3.27 10.24 9.32
N ARG A 106 2.56 10.31 8.20
CA ARG A 106 1.71 9.23 7.66
C ARG A 106 2.50 8.45 6.65
N VAL A 107 2.64 7.16 6.87
CA VAL A 107 3.50 6.31 6.06
C VAL A 107 2.84 4.96 5.77
N THR A 108 3.13 4.44 4.59
CA THR A 108 2.68 3.12 4.15
C THR A 108 3.86 2.24 3.75
N ASN A 109 3.65 0.94 3.79
CA ASN A 109 4.59 -0.06 3.31
C ASN A 109 3.86 -1.02 2.36
N PHE A 110 4.59 -1.52 1.36
CA PHE A 110 4.12 -2.53 0.42
C PHE A 110 5.02 -3.75 0.53
N THR A 111 4.46 -4.90 0.87
CA THR A 111 5.22 -6.14 1.06
C THR A 111 4.42 -7.38 0.73
N SER A 112 5.06 -8.54 0.81
CA SER A 112 4.49 -9.84 0.52
C SER A 112 5.34 -10.96 1.11
N GLY A 113 4.79 -12.14 1.32
CA GLY A 113 5.52 -13.38 1.58
C GLY A 113 6.60 -13.28 2.63
N GLN A 114 7.80 -13.69 2.26
CA GLN A 114 8.98 -13.70 3.14
C GLN A 114 9.37 -12.30 3.62
N GLY A 115 9.09 -11.25 2.84
CA GLY A 115 9.35 -9.87 3.27
C GLY A 115 8.56 -9.49 4.52
N LEU A 116 7.28 -9.88 4.57
CA LEU A 116 6.46 -9.67 5.76
C LEU A 116 7.00 -10.43 6.98
N VAL A 117 7.45 -11.66 6.78
CA VAL A 117 8.07 -12.46 7.86
C VAL A 117 9.37 -11.84 8.33
N LEU A 118 10.20 -11.36 7.41
CA LEU A 118 11.49 -10.75 7.74
C LEU A 118 11.34 -9.48 8.59
N MET A 119 10.28 -8.71 8.39
CA MET A 119 10.05 -7.48 9.17
C MET A 119 9.30 -7.71 10.48
N LYS A 120 8.98 -8.96 10.87
CA LYS A 120 8.14 -9.29 12.02
C LYS A 120 8.59 -8.61 13.32
N GLU A 121 9.89 -8.54 13.58
CA GLU A 121 10.45 -7.87 14.77
C GLU A 121 10.00 -6.41 14.84
N VAL A 122 10.09 -5.68 13.74
CA VAL A 122 9.71 -4.27 13.68
C VAL A 122 8.19 -4.10 13.81
N LEU A 123 7.39 -5.07 13.34
CA LEU A 123 5.93 -5.01 13.50
C LEU A 123 5.51 -5.02 14.96
N TYR A 124 6.21 -5.77 15.84
CA TYR A 124 5.95 -5.73 17.28
C TYR A 124 6.17 -4.32 17.85
N THR A 125 7.22 -3.63 17.43
CA THR A 125 7.54 -2.29 17.93
C THR A 125 6.57 -1.24 17.39
N ILE A 126 6.20 -1.32 16.11
CA ILE A 126 5.18 -0.46 15.50
C ILE A 126 3.84 -0.62 16.23
N ALA A 127 3.40 -1.87 16.43
CA ALA A 127 2.15 -2.18 17.11
C ALA A 127 2.17 -1.76 18.58
N GLY A 128 3.25 -2.07 19.29
CA GLY A 128 3.43 -1.71 20.71
C GLY A 128 3.43 -0.20 20.96
N LYS A 129 4.01 0.57 20.05
CA LYS A 129 4.02 2.04 20.08
C LYS A 129 2.74 2.66 19.52
N ARG A 130 1.84 1.86 18.94
CA ARG A 130 0.60 2.31 18.27
C ARG A 130 0.85 3.35 17.18
N LEU A 131 1.88 3.14 16.36
CA LEU A 131 2.23 4.05 15.30
C LEU A 131 1.28 3.93 14.10
N PRO A 132 0.95 5.04 13.42
CA PRO A 132 0.03 5.06 12.29
C PRO A 132 0.72 4.59 10.99
N VAL A 133 1.08 3.33 10.91
CA VAL A 133 1.66 2.69 9.74
C VAL A 133 0.63 1.79 9.08
N VAL A 134 0.43 1.92 7.78
CA VAL A 134 -0.40 1.02 6.99
C VAL A 134 0.50 0.03 6.27
N MET A 135 0.17 -1.26 6.39
CA MET A 135 0.85 -2.35 5.71
C MET A 135 -0.06 -2.90 4.61
N ASN A 136 0.30 -2.68 3.37
CA ASN A 136 -0.40 -3.24 2.21
C ASN A 136 0.31 -4.52 1.77
N ILE A 137 -0.39 -5.65 1.90
CA ILE A 137 0.21 -6.97 1.74
C ILE A 137 -0.37 -7.64 0.50
N GLY A 138 0.47 -7.90 -0.50
CA GLY A 138 0.17 -8.84 -1.57
C GLY A 138 0.27 -10.26 -1.05
N ALA A 139 -0.75 -10.73 -0.33
CA ALA A 139 -0.71 -11.97 0.43
C ALA A 139 -0.46 -13.19 -0.45
N ARG A 140 0.51 -14.01 -0.07
CA ARG A 140 0.87 -15.25 -0.78
C ARG A 140 1.34 -16.35 0.17
N ALA A 141 1.41 -17.56 -0.38
CA ALA A 141 1.99 -18.71 0.31
C ALA A 141 3.49 -18.48 0.58
N LEU A 142 3.96 -18.95 1.73
CA LEU A 142 5.38 -18.90 2.08
C LEU A 142 6.17 -20.00 1.36
N THR A 143 7.44 -19.72 1.09
CA THR A 143 8.38 -20.71 0.55
C THR A 143 8.62 -21.81 1.57
N SER A 144 8.48 -23.07 1.14
CA SER A 144 8.78 -24.24 1.95
C SER A 144 9.99 -24.97 1.37
N HIS A 145 9.81 -25.75 0.30
CA HIS A 145 10.90 -26.48 -0.36
C HIS A 145 11.39 -25.81 -1.64
N SER A 146 10.60 -24.92 -2.20
CA SER A 146 10.91 -24.16 -3.41
C SER A 146 10.21 -22.80 -3.35
N LEU A 147 10.60 -21.88 -4.25
CA LEU A 147 9.93 -20.62 -4.39
C LEU A 147 8.42 -20.83 -4.66
N ASN A 148 7.60 -20.13 -3.89
CA ASN A 148 6.16 -20.16 -4.04
C ASN A 148 5.62 -18.72 -4.11
N VAL A 149 4.89 -18.41 -5.18
CA VAL A 149 4.30 -17.08 -5.44
C VAL A 149 2.77 -17.16 -5.62
N HIS A 150 2.19 -18.33 -5.36
CA HIS A 150 0.74 -18.50 -5.46
C HIS A 150 0.00 -17.75 -4.35
N ALA A 151 -1.22 -17.34 -4.65
CA ALA A 151 -2.10 -16.70 -3.69
C ALA A 151 -2.28 -17.61 -2.44
N GLY A 152 -2.18 -16.98 -1.28
CA GLY A 152 -2.27 -17.65 0.02
C GLY A 152 -2.35 -16.59 1.12
N HIS A 153 -2.27 -17.01 2.35
CA HIS A 153 -2.28 -16.11 3.51
C HIS A 153 -1.36 -16.59 4.63
N ASP A 154 -0.43 -17.47 4.31
CA ASP A 154 0.55 -18.01 5.27
C ASP A 154 1.44 -16.91 5.84
N ASP A 155 1.79 -15.93 5.02
CA ASP A 155 2.56 -14.76 5.40
C ASP A 155 1.80 -13.91 6.43
N VAL A 156 0.54 -13.60 6.19
CA VAL A 156 -0.31 -12.84 7.13
C VAL A 156 -0.53 -13.63 8.42
N MET A 157 -0.73 -14.94 8.32
CA MET A 157 -0.91 -15.81 9.49
C MET A 157 0.37 -15.92 10.32
N SER A 158 1.55 -15.88 9.69
CA SER A 158 2.84 -15.95 10.40
C SER A 158 3.11 -14.74 11.30
N VAL A 159 2.42 -13.64 11.10
CA VAL A 159 2.54 -12.38 11.85
C VAL A 159 1.25 -12.00 12.59
N ALA A 160 0.32 -12.93 12.73
CA ALA A 160 -0.97 -12.67 13.38
C ALA A 160 -0.84 -12.29 14.88
N ASP A 161 0.26 -12.67 15.50
CA ASP A 161 0.56 -12.46 16.93
C ASP A 161 1.21 -11.11 17.25
N VAL A 162 1.55 -10.28 16.25
CA VAL A 162 2.27 -9.00 16.51
C VAL A 162 1.41 -7.91 17.14
N GLY A 163 0.12 -8.11 17.28
CA GLY A 163 -0.79 -7.18 18.00
C GLY A 163 -1.28 -6.00 17.17
N TRP A 164 -1.08 -6.01 15.85
CA TRP A 164 -1.61 -4.98 14.96
C TRP A 164 -3.13 -5.07 14.79
N GLY A 165 -3.76 -3.92 14.52
CA GLY A 165 -5.17 -3.87 14.17
C GLY A 165 -5.40 -4.31 12.74
N LYS A 166 -6.48 -5.05 12.50
CA LYS A 166 -6.91 -5.42 11.15
C LYS A 166 -7.95 -4.43 10.65
N ILE A 167 -7.64 -3.74 9.55
CA ILE A 167 -8.51 -2.69 9.03
C ILE A 167 -9.41 -3.20 7.90
N GLY A 168 -8.97 -4.15 7.09
CA GLY A 168 -9.80 -4.64 5.98
C GLY A 168 -9.21 -5.81 5.22
N ARG A 169 -10.06 -6.41 4.37
CA ARG A 169 -9.67 -7.34 3.32
C ARG A 169 -10.17 -6.81 1.99
N ALA A 170 -9.29 -6.72 1.00
CA ALA A 170 -9.74 -6.81 -0.38
C ALA A 170 -9.78 -8.30 -0.76
N HIS A 171 -10.92 -8.75 -1.25
CA HIS A 171 -10.96 -10.01 -1.99
C HIS A 171 -10.64 -9.69 -3.44
N VAL A 172 -9.58 -10.27 -3.93
CA VAL A 172 -9.27 -10.33 -5.36
C VAL A 172 -9.97 -11.55 -5.93
#